data_f2c9da2152175ea3ba1c5cb9bd9082de
#
_entry.id   f2c9da2152175ea3ba1c5cb9bd9082de
#
_cell.length_a   1.000
_cell.length_b   1.000
_cell.length_c   1.000
_cell.angle_alpha   90.00
_cell.angle_beta   90.00
_cell.angle_gamma   90.00
#
_symmetry.space_group_name_H-M   'P 1'
#
loop_
_entity.id
_entity.type
_entity.pdbx_description
1 polymer ?
#
loop_
_entity_poly.entity_id
_entity_poly.type
_entity_poly.pdbx_seq_one_letter_code
_entity_poly.pdbx_strand_id
1 'polypeptide(L)'
;MSSWTPKVAAVALKSVENTPSRAVVAPITDGSERELLDRISRSRDQAAFRTLYGNYYQRLTRLLARMSVRREDIEEVINDTFWVVWTKASEFRGASQLSTWIIGIAYRRALNALRRARLRPVADEAFDEDSVSVESTEADETNQQWLSLGLERLPMEQRMALELTYTLGHSCEEVAAILDCPVNTVKTRLFRARETLKQVLPELAGMSGDRS
;
A
#
# COMPACT_ATOMS: atom_id res chain seq x y z
N MET A 1 -19.40 -24.25 14.86
CA MET A 1 -18.21 -23.40 15.08
C MET A 1 -17.08 -23.98 14.25
N SER A 2 -17.00 -23.59 12.98
CA SER A 2 -15.98 -24.13 12.05
C SER A 2 -14.67 -23.38 12.25
N SER A 3 -13.67 -24.10 12.71
CA SER A 3 -12.34 -23.62 12.98
C SER A 3 -11.64 -23.23 11.66
N TRP A 4 -11.65 -21.94 11.37
CA TRP A 4 -10.78 -21.35 10.34
C TRP A 4 -9.36 -21.37 10.89
N THR A 5 -8.51 -22.24 10.35
CA THR A 5 -7.09 -22.25 10.67
C THR A 5 -6.30 -21.45 9.61
N PRO A 6 -5.11 -20.91 9.93
CA PRO A 6 -4.22 -20.21 8.96
C PRO A 6 -3.96 -20.98 7.68
N LYS A 7 -4.11 -22.31 7.70
CA LYS A 7 -4.02 -23.20 6.53
C LYS A 7 -5.05 -22.89 5.44
N VAL A 8 -6.25 -22.44 5.80
CA VAL A 8 -7.32 -22.15 4.81
C VAL A 8 -7.06 -20.82 4.11
N ALA A 9 -6.46 -19.84 4.80
CA ALA A 9 -5.95 -18.63 4.17
C ALA A 9 -4.84 -18.96 3.16
N ALA A 10 -3.88 -19.83 3.53
CA ALA A 10 -2.81 -20.27 2.66
C ALA A 10 -3.29 -21.05 1.42
N VAL A 11 -4.37 -21.83 1.52
CA VAL A 11 -4.97 -22.56 0.38
C VAL A 11 -5.71 -21.59 -0.56
N ALA A 12 -6.39 -20.59 -0.03
CA ALA A 12 -7.00 -19.53 -0.85
C ALA A 12 -5.95 -18.69 -1.59
N LEU A 13 -4.78 -18.48 -0.97
CA LEU A 13 -3.65 -17.73 -1.51
C LEU A 13 -2.93 -18.46 -2.66
N LYS A 14 -2.73 -19.78 -2.56
CA LYS A 14 -2.08 -20.58 -3.63
C LYS A 14 -2.85 -20.60 -4.96
N SER A 15 -4.12 -20.26 -4.96
CA SER A 15 -4.93 -20.19 -6.19
C SER A 15 -4.78 -18.86 -6.93
N VAL A 16 -4.10 -17.85 -6.36
CA VAL A 16 -3.88 -16.53 -6.97
C VAL A 16 -2.55 -16.47 -7.75
N GLU A 17 -1.62 -17.37 -7.48
CA GLU A 17 -0.27 -17.40 -8.10
C GLU A 17 -0.26 -17.73 -9.60
N ASN A 18 -1.42 -18.02 -10.22
CA ASN A 18 -1.44 -18.46 -11.61
C ASN A 18 -2.42 -17.66 -12.49
N THR A 19 -2.38 -16.33 -12.42
CA THR A 19 -3.07 -15.51 -13.41
C THR A 19 -2.14 -14.43 -13.96
N PRO A 20 -1.54 -14.63 -15.16
CA PRO A 20 -0.93 -13.53 -15.89
C PRO A 20 -2.06 -12.82 -16.61
N SER A 21 -2.37 -11.61 -16.25
CA SER A 21 -2.91 -10.64 -17.22
C SER A 21 -3.03 -9.25 -16.62
N ARG A 22 -2.40 -8.34 -17.32
CA ARG A 22 -2.52 -6.88 -17.31
C ARG A 22 -4.00 -6.51 -17.48
N ALA A 23 -4.75 -6.49 -16.39
CA ALA A 23 -6.03 -5.81 -16.34
C ALA A 23 -5.74 -4.40 -15.81
N VAL A 24 -5.90 -3.40 -16.69
CA VAL A 24 -6.13 -2.01 -16.28
C VAL A 24 -7.22 -2.09 -15.21
N VAL A 25 -6.84 -1.83 -13.96
CA VAL A 25 -7.79 -1.84 -12.84
C VAL A 25 -8.74 -0.69 -13.12
N ALA A 26 -9.93 -1.04 -13.65
CA ALA A 26 -11.03 -0.10 -13.78
C ALA A 26 -11.25 0.58 -12.41
N PRO A 27 -11.66 1.86 -12.36
CA PRO A 27 -11.96 2.50 -11.09
C PRO A 27 -13.05 1.70 -10.41
N ILE A 28 -12.67 0.96 -9.35
CA ILE A 28 -13.60 0.17 -8.57
C ILE A 28 -14.43 1.18 -7.80
N THR A 29 -15.73 1.23 -8.08
CA THR A 29 -16.63 2.15 -7.40
C THR A 29 -16.84 1.68 -5.96
N ASP A 30 -16.78 2.60 -5.01
CA ASP A 30 -16.98 2.34 -3.56
C ASP A 30 -18.27 1.53 -3.29
N GLY A 31 -19.29 1.67 -4.14
CA GLY A 31 -20.53 0.89 -4.06
C GLY A 31 -20.33 -0.61 -4.25
N SER A 32 -19.52 -1.03 -5.22
CA SER A 32 -19.26 -2.45 -5.48
C SER A 32 -18.41 -3.09 -4.40
N GLU A 33 -17.45 -2.36 -3.83
CA GLU A 33 -16.62 -2.85 -2.73
C GLU A 33 -17.41 -2.99 -1.42
N ARG A 34 -18.35 -2.07 -1.16
CA ARG A 34 -19.26 -2.16 -0.01
C ARG A 34 -20.15 -3.39 -0.09
N GLU A 35 -20.67 -3.70 -1.28
CA GLU A 35 -21.46 -4.91 -1.48
C GLU A 35 -20.66 -6.19 -1.19
N LEU A 36 -19.39 -6.24 -1.63
CA LEU A 36 -18.49 -7.35 -1.27
C LEU A 36 -18.31 -7.45 0.25
N LEU A 37 -18.07 -6.33 0.93
CA LEU A 37 -17.89 -6.31 2.38
C LEU A 37 -19.17 -6.74 3.11
N ASP A 38 -20.33 -6.32 2.65
CA ASP A 38 -21.63 -6.73 3.21
C ASP A 38 -21.85 -8.25 3.10
N ARG A 39 -21.49 -8.86 1.97
CA ARG A 39 -21.55 -10.32 1.78
C ARG A 39 -20.59 -11.03 2.73
N ILE A 40 -19.36 -10.50 2.90
CA ILE A 40 -18.40 -11.03 3.87
C ILE A 40 -18.95 -10.94 5.29
N SER A 41 -19.54 -9.80 5.64
CA SER A 41 -20.08 -9.54 6.97
C SER A 41 -21.25 -10.47 7.33
N ARG A 42 -22.23 -10.62 6.41
CA ARG A 42 -23.47 -11.35 6.67
C ARG A 42 -23.34 -12.86 6.55
N SER A 43 -22.62 -13.35 5.55
CA SER A 43 -22.58 -14.77 5.18
C SER A 43 -21.18 -15.40 5.19
N ARG A 44 -20.13 -14.63 5.57
CA ARG A 44 -18.74 -15.09 5.48
C ARG A 44 -18.41 -15.60 4.06
N ASP A 45 -18.89 -14.88 3.04
CA ASP A 45 -18.73 -15.24 1.64
C ASP A 45 -17.25 -15.19 1.22
N GLN A 46 -16.69 -16.38 0.98
CA GLN A 46 -15.28 -16.54 0.59
C GLN A 46 -15.00 -16.02 -0.83
N ALA A 47 -15.98 -16.07 -1.75
CA ALA A 47 -15.79 -15.56 -3.11
C ALA A 47 -15.69 -14.02 -3.09
N ALA A 48 -16.60 -13.35 -2.34
CA ALA A 48 -16.52 -11.91 -2.12
C ALA A 48 -15.20 -11.50 -1.45
N PHE A 49 -14.73 -12.29 -0.48
CA PHE A 49 -13.45 -12.04 0.18
C PHE A 49 -12.25 -12.14 -0.78
N ARG A 50 -12.19 -13.19 -1.63
CA ARG A 50 -11.13 -13.35 -2.65
C ARG A 50 -11.12 -12.18 -3.62
N THR A 51 -12.29 -11.75 -4.08
CA THR A 51 -12.42 -10.61 -4.98
C THR A 51 -11.87 -9.34 -4.31
N LEU A 52 -12.30 -9.05 -3.08
CA LEU A 52 -11.85 -7.87 -2.33
C LEU A 52 -10.35 -7.93 -2.07
N TYR A 53 -9.81 -9.09 -1.67
CA TYR A 53 -8.38 -9.31 -1.50
C TYR A 53 -7.60 -9.01 -2.79
N GLY A 54 -8.01 -9.57 -3.93
CA GLY A 54 -7.37 -9.34 -5.22
C GLY A 54 -7.37 -7.87 -5.65
N ASN A 55 -8.47 -7.15 -5.39
CA ASN A 55 -8.59 -5.72 -5.69
C ASN A 55 -7.55 -4.85 -4.96
N TYR A 56 -7.18 -5.25 -3.74
CA TYR A 56 -6.27 -4.47 -2.89
C TYR A 56 -4.83 -4.97 -2.91
N TYR A 57 -4.57 -6.22 -3.27
CA TYR A 57 -3.25 -6.84 -3.15
C TYR A 57 -2.14 -5.99 -3.76
N GLN A 58 -2.25 -5.62 -5.04
CA GLN A 58 -1.23 -4.81 -5.72
C GLN A 58 -1.10 -3.39 -5.15
N ARG A 59 -2.23 -2.78 -4.75
CA ARG A 59 -2.23 -1.44 -4.14
C ARG A 59 -1.49 -1.45 -2.80
N LEU A 60 -1.77 -2.45 -1.97
CA LEU A 60 -1.11 -2.61 -0.67
C LEU A 60 0.36 -2.97 -0.84
N THR A 61 0.72 -3.86 -1.78
CA THR A 61 2.12 -4.20 -2.07
C THR A 61 2.93 -2.94 -2.39
N ARG A 62 2.44 -2.08 -3.29
CA ARG A 62 3.11 -0.81 -3.64
C ARG A 62 3.21 0.13 -2.44
N LEU A 63 2.11 0.30 -1.69
CA LEU A 63 2.10 1.16 -0.50
C LEU A 63 3.13 0.69 0.53
N LEU A 64 3.18 -0.61 0.82
CA LEU A 64 4.08 -1.21 1.81
C LEU A 64 5.55 -1.11 1.37
N ALA A 65 5.82 -1.31 0.08
CA ALA A 65 7.15 -1.08 -0.49
C ALA A 65 7.58 0.40 -0.32
N ARG A 66 6.68 1.36 -0.59
CA ARG A 66 6.94 2.80 -0.36
C ARG A 66 7.15 3.15 1.11
N MET A 67 6.65 2.34 2.04
CA MET A 67 6.94 2.46 3.48
C MET A 67 8.29 1.84 3.87
N SER A 68 9.02 1.26 2.95
CA SER A 68 10.26 0.51 3.21
C SER A 68 10.02 -0.72 4.13
N VAL A 69 8.87 -1.37 3.99
CA VAL A 69 8.63 -2.69 4.58
C VAL A 69 9.45 -3.70 3.79
N ARG A 70 10.15 -4.60 4.48
CA ARG A 70 10.95 -5.64 3.83
C ARG A 70 10.06 -6.52 2.96
N ARG A 71 10.57 -6.92 1.79
CA ARG A 71 9.81 -7.70 0.81
C ARG A 71 9.20 -8.97 1.43
N GLU A 72 9.93 -9.64 2.28
CA GLU A 72 9.49 -10.83 3.02
C GLU A 72 8.34 -10.59 4.01
N ASP A 73 8.24 -9.38 4.58
CA ASP A 73 7.20 -9.01 5.54
C ASP A 73 5.92 -8.47 4.85
N ILE A 74 5.98 -8.10 3.55
CA ILE A 74 4.85 -7.49 2.84
C ILE A 74 3.63 -8.41 2.83
N GLU A 75 3.82 -9.68 2.49
CA GLU A 75 2.72 -10.65 2.44
C GLU A 75 2.11 -10.88 3.83
N GLU A 76 2.93 -10.96 4.88
CA GLU A 76 2.46 -11.08 6.25
C GLU A 76 1.57 -9.88 6.62
N VAL A 77 2.01 -8.66 6.31
CA VAL A 77 1.24 -7.44 6.59
C VAL A 77 -0.07 -7.41 5.82
N ILE A 78 -0.09 -7.82 4.55
CA ILE A 78 -1.31 -7.90 3.74
C ILE A 78 -2.26 -8.95 4.34
N ASN A 79 -1.77 -10.13 4.66
CA ASN A 79 -2.57 -11.20 5.25
C ASN A 79 -3.15 -10.79 6.60
N ASP A 80 -2.36 -10.16 7.46
CA ASP A 80 -2.81 -9.60 8.72
C ASP A 80 -3.90 -8.52 8.54
N THR A 81 -3.76 -7.69 7.50
CA THR A 81 -4.75 -6.67 7.14
C THR A 81 -6.07 -7.34 6.78
N PHE A 82 -6.04 -8.32 5.89
CA PHE A 82 -7.24 -9.01 5.45
C PHE A 82 -7.84 -9.95 6.50
N TRP A 83 -7.04 -10.43 7.44
CA TRP A 83 -7.56 -11.09 8.62
C TRP A 83 -8.44 -10.14 9.46
N VAL A 84 -8.00 -8.89 9.64
CA VAL A 84 -8.83 -7.87 10.30
C VAL A 84 -10.08 -7.57 9.50
N VAL A 85 -9.98 -7.40 8.18
CA VAL A 85 -11.14 -7.21 7.30
C VAL A 85 -12.14 -8.35 7.45
N TRP A 86 -11.68 -9.61 7.40
CA TRP A 86 -12.53 -10.79 7.57
C TRP A 86 -13.24 -10.83 8.92
N THR A 87 -12.50 -10.57 9.99
CA THR A 87 -13.04 -10.69 11.36
C THR A 87 -13.93 -9.52 11.74
N LYS A 88 -13.61 -8.30 11.25
CA LYS A 88 -14.25 -7.05 11.63
C LYS A 88 -15.10 -6.42 10.52
N ALA A 89 -15.48 -7.17 9.48
CA ALA A 89 -16.33 -6.68 8.41
C ALA A 89 -17.64 -6.05 8.95
N SER A 90 -18.25 -6.65 9.98
CA SER A 90 -19.47 -6.15 10.62
C SER A 90 -19.29 -4.88 11.45
N GLU A 91 -18.06 -4.52 11.80
CA GLU A 91 -17.76 -3.30 12.56
C GLU A 91 -17.64 -2.07 11.65
N PHE A 92 -17.48 -2.28 10.34
CA PHE A 92 -17.40 -1.18 9.38
C PHE A 92 -18.74 -0.47 9.22
N ARG A 93 -18.84 0.75 9.74
CA ARG A 93 -20.10 1.53 9.78
C ARG A 93 -20.27 2.49 8.59
N GLY A 94 -19.36 2.48 7.61
CA GLY A 94 -19.42 3.39 6.46
C GLY A 94 -19.14 4.85 6.77
N ALA A 95 -18.51 5.16 7.91
CA ALA A 95 -18.11 6.52 8.29
C ALA A 95 -16.99 7.09 7.39
N SER A 96 -16.32 6.24 6.63
CA SER A 96 -15.31 6.58 5.61
C SER A 96 -15.51 5.70 4.39
N GLN A 97 -14.75 5.95 3.32
CA GLN A 97 -14.65 5.01 2.21
C GLN A 97 -14.04 3.69 2.70
N LEU A 98 -14.43 2.57 2.05
CA LEU A 98 -13.88 1.27 2.41
C LEU A 98 -12.36 1.20 2.18
N SER A 99 -11.88 1.85 1.11
CA SER A 99 -10.46 1.98 0.83
C SER A 99 -9.69 2.67 1.97
N THR A 100 -10.22 3.76 2.51
CA THR A 100 -9.65 4.47 3.66
C THR A 100 -9.50 3.56 4.87
N TRP A 101 -10.53 2.74 5.14
CA TRP A 101 -10.52 1.82 6.27
C TRP A 101 -9.49 0.69 6.10
N ILE A 102 -9.47 0.02 4.91
CA ILE A 102 -8.54 -1.08 4.62
C ILE A 102 -7.08 -0.59 4.62
N ILE A 103 -6.82 0.53 3.93
CA ILE A 103 -5.48 1.12 3.86
C ILE A 103 -5.02 1.59 5.24
N GLY A 104 -5.92 2.15 6.05
CA GLY A 104 -5.61 2.52 7.43
C GLY A 104 -5.23 1.33 8.32
N ILE A 105 -5.84 0.15 8.11
CA ILE A 105 -5.44 -1.09 8.78
C ILE A 105 -4.03 -1.49 8.33
N ALA A 106 -3.79 -1.53 7.01
CA ALA A 106 -2.50 -1.91 6.43
C ALA A 106 -1.37 -0.98 6.92
N TYR A 107 -1.60 0.33 6.93
CA TYR A 107 -0.64 1.32 7.41
C TYR A 107 -0.24 1.08 8.87
N ARG A 108 -1.20 0.86 9.76
CA ARG A 108 -0.91 0.55 11.18
C ARG A 108 -0.17 -0.76 11.36
N ARG A 109 -0.51 -1.81 10.58
CA ARG A 109 0.21 -3.09 10.59
C ARG A 109 1.64 -2.92 10.11
N ALA A 110 1.85 -2.17 9.04
CA ALA A 110 3.18 -1.85 8.53
C ALA A 110 4.05 -1.11 9.56
N LEU A 111 3.51 -0.09 10.24
CA LEU A 111 4.24 0.60 11.31
C LEU A 111 4.69 -0.35 12.42
N ASN A 112 3.83 -1.33 12.79
CA ASN A 112 4.18 -2.33 13.78
C ASN A 112 5.28 -3.29 13.27
N ALA A 113 5.22 -3.70 11.99
CA ALA A 113 6.26 -4.51 11.37
C ALA A 113 7.62 -3.77 11.34
N LEU A 114 7.62 -2.49 10.93
CA LEU A 114 8.82 -1.65 10.93
C LEU A 114 9.40 -1.43 12.33
N ARG A 115 8.55 -1.28 13.35
CA ARG A 115 9.02 -1.19 14.75
C ARG A 115 9.66 -2.51 15.20
N ARG A 116 9.06 -3.65 14.88
CA ARG A 116 9.60 -4.99 15.19
C ARG A 116 10.95 -5.21 14.49
N ALA A 117 11.05 -4.84 13.21
CA ALA A 117 12.29 -4.95 12.44
C ALA A 117 13.44 -4.15 13.06
N ARG A 118 13.18 -2.93 13.54
CA ARG A 118 14.19 -2.09 14.23
C ARG A 118 14.66 -2.66 15.57
N LEU A 119 13.88 -3.50 16.22
CA LEU A 119 14.21 -4.11 17.51
C LEU A 119 14.92 -5.45 17.36
N ARG A 120 14.97 -6.04 16.16
CA ARG A 120 15.79 -7.23 15.89
C ARG A 120 17.26 -6.83 15.87
N PRO A 121 18.16 -7.57 16.56
CA PRO A 121 19.59 -7.40 16.39
C PRO A 121 19.92 -7.55 14.91
N VAL A 122 20.70 -6.61 14.37
CA VAL A 122 21.17 -6.65 12.99
C VAL A 122 22.07 -7.88 12.84
N ALA A 123 21.52 -8.99 12.37
CA ALA A 123 22.32 -9.96 11.65
C ALA A 123 22.57 -9.30 10.28
N ASP A 124 23.85 -9.21 9.90
CA ASP A 124 24.32 -8.65 8.64
C ASP A 124 23.58 -9.29 7.45
N GLU A 125 22.47 -8.72 7.05
CA GLU A 125 21.83 -9.02 5.78
C GLU A 125 21.85 -7.76 4.94
N ALA A 126 22.63 -7.84 3.87
CA ALA A 126 22.78 -6.84 2.85
C ALA A 126 21.39 -6.34 2.42
N PHE A 127 21.22 -5.03 2.38
CA PHE A 127 20.08 -4.34 1.77
C PHE A 127 20.05 -4.76 0.31
N ASP A 128 19.14 -5.66 -0.04
CA ASP A 128 18.88 -6.04 -1.42
C ASP A 128 18.01 -4.94 -2.04
N GLU A 129 18.64 -4.12 -2.88
CA GLU A 129 18.03 -3.01 -3.62
C GLU A 129 17.18 -3.51 -4.81
N ASP A 130 16.52 -4.63 -4.70
CA ASP A 130 15.62 -5.11 -5.76
C ASP A 130 14.28 -4.37 -5.66
N SER A 131 14.27 -3.14 -6.23
CA SER A 131 13.08 -2.35 -6.45
C SER A 131 12.11 -3.13 -7.35
N VAL A 132 10.87 -3.27 -6.91
CA VAL A 132 9.77 -3.83 -7.71
C VAL A 132 9.62 -2.99 -8.98
N SER A 133 10.25 -3.39 -10.07
CA SER A 133 10.08 -2.76 -11.38
C SER A 133 8.70 -3.13 -11.92
N VAL A 134 7.89 -2.11 -12.17
CA VAL A 134 6.68 -2.23 -12.97
C VAL A 134 7.10 -2.02 -14.41
N GLU A 135 6.90 -3.02 -15.28
CA GLU A 135 7.19 -2.92 -16.72
C GLU A 135 6.47 -1.71 -17.33
N SER A 136 7.24 -0.76 -17.82
CA SER A 136 6.80 0.42 -18.56
C SER A 136 7.80 0.72 -19.68
N THR A 137 7.37 1.47 -20.69
CA THR A 137 8.14 1.83 -21.88
C THR A 137 9.40 2.65 -21.52
N GLU A 138 10.53 2.49 -22.22
CA GLU A 138 11.86 3.03 -21.86
C GLU A 138 11.91 4.54 -21.49
N ALA A 139 11.12 5.40 -22.10
CA ALA A 139 11.04 6.82 -21.74
C ALA A 139 10.24 7.08 -20.47
N ASP A 140 9.22 6.27 -20.19
CA ASP A 140 8.45 6.29 -18.94
C ASP A 140 9.25 5.68 -17.78
N GLU A 141 10.11 4.71 -18.06
CA GLU A 141 10.99 4.09 -17.06
C GLU A 141 11.98 5.07 -16.46
N THR A 142 12.61 5.91 -17.30
CA THR A 142 13.56 6.93 -16.84
C THR A 142 12.88 7.96 -15.94
N ASN A 143 11.71 8.48 -16.34
CA ASN A 143 10.94 9.43 -15.53
C ASN A 143 10.41 8.81 -14.24
N GLN A 144 9.97 7.54 -14.27
CA GLN A 144 9.52 6.81 -13.11
C GLN A 144 10.66 6.51 -12.15
N GLN A 145 11.86 6.21 -12.66
CA GLN A 145 13.05 5.97 -11.87
C GLN A 145 13.47 7.22 -11.09
N TRP A 146 13.53 8.40 -11.73
CA TRP A 146 13.85 9.65 -11.03
C TRP A 146 12.82 10.03 -9.98
N LEU A 147 11.54 9.85 -10.31
CA LEU A 147 10.48 10.09 -9.34
C LEU A 147 10.59 9.13 -8.15
N SER A 148 10.91 7.86 -8.39
CA SER A 148 11.14 6.87 -7.33
C SER A 148 12.29 7.29 -6.42
N LEU A 149 13.45 7.62 -7.00
CA LEU A 149 14.60 8.11 -6.27
C LEU A 149 14.32 9.41 -5.51
N GLY A 150 13.57 10.33 -6.12
CA GLY A 150 13.14 11.57 -5.46
C GLY A 150 12.23 11.30 -4.26
N LEU A 151 11.30 10.36 -4.39
CA LEU A 151 10.42 9.95 -3.29
C LEU A 151 11.20 9.29 -2.14
N GLU A 152 12.26 8.53 -2.42
CA GLU A 152 13.11 7.91 -1.39
C GLU A 152 13.86 8.94 -0.55
N ARG A 153 14.14 10.13 -1.10
CA ARG A 153 14.75 11.24 -0.34
C ARG A 153 13.80 11.90 0.66
N LEU A 154 12.50 11.62 0.57
CA LEU A 154 11.51 12.18 1.49
C LEU A 154 11.45 11.38 2.79
N PRO A 155 11.24 12.04 3.95
CA PRO A 155 10.79 11.35 5.15
C PRO A 155 9.53 10.54 4.88
N MET A 156 9.41 9.36 5.51
CA MET A 156 8.31 8.41 5.27
C MET A 156 6.92 9.06 5.34
N GLU A 157 6.69 9.93 6.32
CA GLU A 157 5.39 10.59 6.50
C GLU A 157 5.04 11.55 5.36
N GLN A 158 6.02 12.20 4.76
CA GLN A 158 5.83 13.08 3.60
C GLN A 158 5.57 12.25 2.34
N ARG A 159 6.33 11.17 2.15
CA ARG A 159 6.17 10.22 1.06
C ARG A 159 4.79 9.59 1.10
N MET A 160 4.32 9.14 2.27
CA MET A 160 2.99 8.56 2.44
C MET A 160 1.88 9.56 2.16
N ALA A 161 2.02 10.81 2.60
CA ALA A 161 1.03 11.84 2.28
C ALA A 161 0.90 12.05 0.76
N LEU A 162 2.01 12.06 0.01
CA LEU A 162 1.99 12.13 -1.46
C LEU A 162 1.35 10.90 -2.09
N GLU A 163 1.79 9.70 -1.70
CA GLU A 163 1.31 8.43 -2.26
C GLU A 163 -0.20 8.29 -2.09
N LEU A 164 -0.71 8.53 -0.87
CA LEU A 164 -2.14 8.44 -0.57
C LEU A 164 -2.96 9.47 -1.33
N THR A 165 -2.45 10.70 -1.49
CA THR A 165 -3.19 11.78 -2.16
C THR A 165 -3.15 11.66 -3.67
N TYR A 166 -1.96 11.47 -4.27
CA TYR A 166 -1.80 11.57 -5.73
C TYR A 166 -1.87 10.22 -6.44
N THR A 167 -1.41 9.14 -5.81
CA THR A 167 -1.43 7.81 -6.43
C THR A 167 -2.73 7.07 -6.11
N LEU A 168 -3.20 7.16 -4.86
CA LEU A 168 -4.40 6.45 -4.42
C LEU A 168 -5.66 7.33 -4.39
N GLY A 169 -5.55 8.64 -4.63
CA GLY A 169 -6.69 9.54 -4.83
C GLY A 169 -7.46 9.91 -3.56
N HIS A 170 -6.86 9.74 -2.37
CA HIS A 170 -7.52 10.09 -1.11
C HIS A 170 -7.53 11.60 -0.86
N SER A 171 -8.63 12.11 -0.29
CA SER A 171 -8.72 13.48 0.21
C SER A 171 -7.79 13.72 1.41
N CYS A 172 -7.48 14.97 1.73
CA CYS A 172 -6.67 15.29 2.90
C CYS A 172 -7.28 14.78 4.21
N GLU A 173 -8.60 14.74 4.31
CA GLU A 173 -9.35 14.23 5.44
C GLU A 173 -9.19 12.70 5.58
N GLU A 174 -9.26 11.98 4.46
CA GLU A 174 -9.05 10.53 4.43
C GLU A 174 -7.59 10.17 4.74
N VAL A 175 -6.64 10.91 4.17
CA VAL A 175 -5.21 10.75 4.48
C VAL A 175 -4.94 11.00 5.97
N ALA A 176 -5.58 12.02 6.56
CA ALA A 176 -5.49 12.30 7.99
C ALA A 176 -5.98 11.13 8.85
N ALA A 177 -7.11 10.51 8.45
CA ALA A 177 -7.65 9.32 9.10
C ALA A 177 -6.74 8.08 8.95
N ILE A 178 -6.12 7.88 7.77
CA ILE A 178 -5.17 6.78 7.52
C ILE A 178 -3.91 6.95 8.36
N LEU A 179 -3.31 8.17 8.33
CA LEU A 179 -2.03 8.48 8.98
C LEU A 179 -2.17 8.79 10.48
N ASP A 180 -3.39 8.82 11.01
CA ASP A 180 -3.72 9.16 12.39
C ASP A 180 -3.10 10.50 12.82
N CYS A 181 -3.39 11.57 12.05
CA CYS A 181 -2.87 12.92 12.31
C CYS A 181 -3.87 14.00 11.88
N PRO A 182 -3.75 15.24 12.39
CA PRO A 182 -4.60 16.34 11.97
C PRO A 182 -4.50 16.65 10.48
N VAL A 183 -5.61 17.08 9.84
CA VAL A 183 -5.65 17.46 8.42
C VAL A 183 -4.61 18.53 8.06
N ASN A 184 -4.39 19.51 8.94
CA ASN A 184 -3.38 20.54 8.73
C ASN A 184 -1.95 19.96 8.70
N THR A 185 -1.70 18.86 9.43
CA THR A 185 -0.43 18.13 9.36
C THR A 185 -0.24 17.50 7.99
N VAL A 186 -1.29 16.92 7.41
CA VAL A 186 -1.27 16.36 6.04
C VAL A 186 -0.92 17.46 5.03
N LYS A 187 -1.62 18.60 5.08
CA LYS A 187 -1.35 19.75 4.20
C LYS A 187 0.10 20.23 4.30
N THR A 188 0.63 20.31 5.52
CA THR A 188 2.02 20.72 5.75
C THR A 188 3.01 19.67 5.21
N ARG A 189 2.74 18.37 5.39
CA ARG A 189 3.56 17.28 4.84
C ARG A 189 3.58 17.33 3.31
N LEU A 190 2.43 17.52 2.67
CA LEU A 190 2.30 17.68 1.23
C LEU A 190 3.06 18.89 0.69
N PHE A 191 2.99 20.02 1.40
CA PHE A 191 3.72 21.22 1.02
C PHE A 191 5.24 20.97 1.08
N ARG A 192 5.74 20.49 2.23
CA ARG A 192 7.17 20.21 2.41
C ARG A 192 7.68 19.15 1.42
N ALA A 193 6.93 18.10 1.18
CA ALA A 193 7.28 17.08 0.21
C ALA A 193 7.47 17.65 -1.20
N ARG A 194 6.55 18.52 -1.65
CA ARG A 194 6.66 19.20 -2.94
C ARG A 194 7.86 20.13 -3.03
N GLU A 195 8.15 20.89 -1.97
CA GLU A 195 9.32 21.76 -1.94
C GLU A 195 10.61 20.95 -2.00
N THR A 196 10.71 19.84 -1.26
CA THR A 196 11.88 18.95 -1.34
C THR A 196 12.04 18.35 -2.74
N LEU A 197 10.95 17.85 -3.36
CA LEU A 197 11.02 17.27 -4.70
C LEU A 197 11.43 18.31 -5.76
N LYS A 198 10.99 19.56 -5.66
CA LYS A 198 11.43 20.65 -6.55
C LYS A 198 12.95 20.87 -6.50
N GLN A 199 13.58 20.65 -5.38
CA GLN A 199 15.04 20.78 -5.23
C GLN A 199 15.75 19.51 -5.71
N VAL A 200 15.27 18.34 -5.38
CA VAL A 200 15.96 17.06 -5.62
C VAL A 200 15.83 16.57 -7.06
N LEU A 201 14.65 16.73 -7.71
CA LEU A 201 14.41 16.19 -9.04
C LEU A 201 15.32 16.78 -10.14
N PRO A 202 15.63 18.09 -10.18
CA PRO A 202 16.59 18.63 -11.13
C PRO A 202 18.00 18.08 -10.96
N GLU A 203 18.45 17.85 -9.71
CA GLU A 203 19.76 17.25 -9.42
C GLU A 203 19.84 15.81 -9.94
N LEU A 204 18.79 15.00 -9.72
CA LEU A 204 18.72 13.63 -10.22
C LEU A 204 18.66 13.58 -11.78
N ALA A 205 17.94 14.51 -12.39
CA ALA A 205 17.87 14.62 -13.85
C ALA A 205 19.23 15.02 -14.47
N GLY A 206 19.98 15.93 -13.82
CA GLY A 206 21.32 16.34 -14.25
C GLY A 206 22.37 15.21 -14.15
N MET A 207 22.24 14.33 -13.16
CA MET A 207 23.15 13.18 -13.00
C MET A 207 22.98 12.11 -14.08
N SER A 208 21.84 12.05 -14.76
CA SER A 208 21.59 11.08 -15.85
C SER A 208 22.12 11.57 -17.21
N GLY A 209 22.33 12.88 -17.38
CA GLY A 209 22.84 13.47 -18.63
C GLY A 209 24.35 13.31 -18.84
N ASP A 210 25.12 12.93 -17.82
CA ASP A 210 26.59 12.84 -17.87
C ASP A 210 27.10 11.38 -18.08
N ARG A 211 26.23 10.45 -18.47
CA ARG A 211 26.56 9.04 -18.77
C ARG A 211 26.42 8.67 -20.24
N SER A 212 26.64 9.63 -21.16
CA SER A 212 26.73 9.36 -22.61
C SER A 212 28.16 9.48 -23.10
#